data_9dab9fa77de6cbd28dee9f7523c1ee07
#
_entry.id   9dab9fa77de6cbd28dee9f7523c1ee07
#
_cell.length_a   1.000
_cell.length_b   1.000
_cell.length_c   1.000
_cell.angle_alpha   90.00
_cell.angle_beta   90.00
_cell.angle_gamma   90.00
#
_symmetry.space_group_name_H-M   'P 1'
#
loop_
_entity.id
_entity.type
_entity.pdbx_description
1 polymer ?
#
loop_
_entity_poly.entity_id
_entity_poly.type
_entity_poly.pdbx_seq_one_letter_code
_entity_poly.pdbx_strand_id
1 'polypeptide(L)'
;MNEINNNKHIGVLLMRGAIIDLYIPTYSSTVFSFKLSSEIYAEMEIIDNELATKELVDFFAVNKIPPTEFILIMQTPLFRKEFPVAPQEKLEGAINSYLDYIPFDSVLSKRIKTDVGVMIIAANGDLIQDIHKMFMAASSVITCTTALEGLTIFPKGGLSALTQSSAEIILKNIPTIKQESFSLTPQRSVEGFEVVESQEEEKQKSTLPLLIPVFILLLVILGIVYIKSTEPVAQQKKSLPSEIPTLIPTSSIIPPQDIVPTKK
;
A
#
# COMPACT_ATOMS: atom_id res chain seq x y z
N MET A 1 -27.59 25.63 -31.19
CA MET A 1 -27.25 24.72 -30.05
C MET A 1 -25.91 24.13 -30.41
N ASN A 2 -24.83 24.66 -29.86
CA ASN A 2 -23.51 24.07 -30.06
C ASN A 2 -23.43 22.83 -29.16
N GLU A 3 -23.38 21.65 -29.76
CA GLU A 3 -22.95 20.45 -29.08
C GLU A 3 -21.53 20.73 -28.54
N ILE A 4 -21.44 20.88 -27.25
CA ILE A 4 -20.13 20.87 -26.54
C ILE A 4 -19.65 19.44 -26.71
N ASN A 5 -18.80 19.25 -27.74
CA ASN A 5 -18.12 18.00 -28.00
C ASN A 5 -17.14 17.79 -26.82
N ASN A 6 -17.62 17.12 -25.80
CA ASN A 6 -16.86 16.78 -24.58
C ASN A 6 -15.82 15.70 -24.94
N ASN A 7 -14.94 16.00 -25.88
CA ASN A 7 -13.77 15.17 -26.17
C ASN A 7 -12.85 15.21 -24.95
N LYS A 8 -13.09 14.30 -24.04
CA LYS A 8 -12.27 14.09 -22.85
C LYS A 8 -10.88 13.68 -23.30
N HIS A 9 -9.90 14.56 -23.10
CA HIS A 9 -8.51 14.24 -23.36
C HIS A 9 -7.98 13.33 -22.25
N ILE A 10 -7.28 12.27 -22.64
CA ILE A 10 -6.57 11.39 -21.69
C ILE A 10 -5.08 11.46 -22.03
N GLY A 11 -4.25 11.66 -21.01
CA GLY A 11 -2.82 11.79 -21.17
C GLY A 11 -2.04 10.95 -20.14
N VAL A 12 -0.74 10.90 -20.35
CA VAL A 12 0.21 10.21 -19.47
C VAL A 12 1.22 11.22 -18.95
N LEU A 13 1.51 11.15 -17.66
CA LEU A 13 2.60 11.83 -17.00
C LEU A 13 3.66 10.82 -16.58
N LEU A 14 4.92 11.12 -16.83
CA LEU A 14 6.05 10.38 -16.27
C LEU A 14 6.89 11.32 -15.41
N MET A 15 6.90 11.07 -14.11
CA MET A 15 7.73 11.83 -13.18
C MET A 15 9.10 11.18 -13.00
N ARG A 16 10.16 11.95 -13.25
CA ARG A 16 11.56 11.56 -13.09
C ARG A 16 12.30 12.60 -12.24
N GLY A 17 12.21 12.46 -10.93
CA GLY A 17 12.71 13.49 -10.01
C GLY A 17 11.98 14.82 -10.20
N ALA A 18 12.74 15.87 -10.54
CA ALA A 18 12.20 17.21 -10.78
C ALA A 18 11.62 17.43 -12.20
N ILE A 19 11.50 16.38 -13.01
CA ILE A 19 10.99 16.49 -14.39
C ILE A 19 9.69 15.71 -14.50
N ILE A 20 8.66 16.34 -15.07
CA ILE A 20 7.38 15.73 -15.40
C ILE A 20 7.22 15.81 -16.92
N ASP A 21 7.34 14.65 -17.58
CA ASP A 21 7.05 14.54 -19.00
C ASP A 21 5.55 14.27 -19.21
N LEU A 22 4.94 14.96 -20.18
CA LEU A 22 3.51 14.89 -20.49
C LEU A 22 3.30 14.46 -21.95
N TYR A 23 2.39 13.53 -22.18
CA TYR A 23 1.96 13.14 -23.51
C TYR A 23 0.43 13.02 -23.59
N ILE A 24 -0.15 13.67 -24.60
CA ILE A 24 -1.61 13.70 -24.83
C ILE A 24 -1.85 13.36 -26.32
N PRO A 25 -2.17 12.10 -26.64
CA PRO A 25 -2.22 11.61 -28.02
C PRO A 25 -3.26 12.34 -28.90
N THR A 26 -4.37 12.78 -28.30
CA THR A 26 -5.43 13.51 -29.02
C THR A 26 -5.09 14.99 -29.27
N TYR A 27 -3.99 15.49 -28.71
CA TYR A 27 -3.58 16.88 -28.78
C TYR A 27 -2.27 17.09 -29.57
N SER A 28 -1.25 16.29 -29.29
CA SER A 28 0.08 16.45 -29.86
C SER A 28 0.79 15.12 -30.09
N SER A 29 1.61 15.05 -31.13
CA SER A 29 2.55 13.92 -31.34
C SER A 29 3.84 14.06 -30.54
N THR A 30 4.06 15.22 -29.89
CA THR A 30 5.27 15.51 -29.11
C THR A 30 5.02 15.35 -27.61
N VAL A 31 6.08 14.96 -26.89
CA VAL A 31 6.09 14.96 -25.43
C VAL A 31 6.49 16.35 -24.95
N PHE A 32 5.74 16.89 -24.01
CA PHE A 32 6.10 18.11 -23.31
C PHE A 32 6.86 17.75 -22.05
N SER A 33 7.82 18.58 -21.63
CA SER A 33 8.57 18.37 -20.39
C SER A 33 8.47 19.63 -19.53
N PHE A 34 7.89 19.46 -18.34
CA PHE A 34 7.84 20.49 -17.30
C PHE A 34 8.93 20.18 -16.26
N LYS A 35 9.79 21.17 -16.00
CA LYS A 35 10.88 21.02 -15.03
C LYS A 35 10.62 21.90 -13.82
N LEU A 36 10.51 21.27 -12.66
CA LEU A 36 10.49 21.94 -11.37
C LEU A 36 11.89 22.52 -11.07
N SER A 37 11.96 23.80 -10.75
CA SER A 37 13.22 24.44 -10.33
C SER A 37 13.64 23.99 -8.93
N SER A 38 14.90 24.26 -8.56
CA SER A 38 15.37 23.97 -7.19
C SER A 38 14.74 24.86 -6.12
N GLU A 39 14.08 25.94 -6.50
CA GLU A 39 13.29 26.80 -5.62
C GLU A 39 11.92 26.21 -5.33
N ILE A 40 11.45 25.30 -6.18
CA ILE A 40 10.14 24.65 -6.07
C ILE A 40 10.28 23.23 -5.52
N TYR A 41 11.31 22.50 -5.92
CA TYR A 41 11.46 21.07 -5.61
C TYR A 41 12.84 20.77 -5.04
N ALA A 42 12.86 20.30 -3.80
CA ALA A 42 14.07 19.82 -3.12
C ALA A 42 13.73 18.65 -2.22
N GLU A 43 14.69 17.77 -1.98
CA GLU A 43 14.58 16.64 -1.04
C GLU A 43 13.34 15.75 -1.22
N MET A 44 12.89 15.62 -2.49
CA MET A 44 11.69 14.85 -2.88
C MET A 44 10.36 15.48 -2.40
N GLU A 45 10.32 16.79 -2.23
CA GLU A 45 9.15 17.57 -1.80
C GLU A 45 8.95 18.81 -2.64
N ILE A 46 7.70 19.28 -2.73
CA ILE A 46 7.41 20.62 -3.24
C ILE A 46 7.54 21.59 -2.07
N ILE A 47 8.57 22.47 -2.13
CA ILE A 47 8.86 23.43 -1.06
C ILE A 47 8.12 24.75 -1.22
N ASP A 48 7.68 25.08 -2.44
CA ASP A 48 6.83 26.24 -2.74
C ASP A 48 5.67 25.83 -3.66
N ASN A 49 4.55 25.51 -3.05
CA ASN A 49 3.33 25.06 -3.74
C ASN A 49 2.68 26.16 -4.58
N GLU A 50 2.79 27.43 -4.17
CA GLU A 50 2.20 28.56 -4.90
C GLU A 50 2.98 28.83 -6.18
N LEU A 51 4.30 28.89 -6.09
CA LEU A 51 5.18 29.06 -7.23
C LEU A 51 5.09 27.87 -8.20
N ALA A 52 5.10 26.65 -7.68
CA ALA A 52 4.94 25.42 -8.46
C ALA A 52 3.64 25.42 -9.27
N THR A 53 2.54 25.77 -8.61
CA THR A 53 1.21 25.86 -9.25
C THR A 53 1.19 26.92 -10.33
N LYS A 54 1.72 28.10 -10.05
CA LYS A 54 1.79 29.19 -11.01
C LYS A 54 2.60 28.79 -12.26
N GLU A 55 3.81 28.24 -12.06
CA GLU A 55 4.66 27.84 -13.18
C GLU A 55 4.01 26.74 -14.03
N LEU A 56 3.30 25.77 -13.40
CA LEU A 56 2.57 24.75 -14.16
C LEU A 56 1.40 25.34 -14.96
N VAL A 57 0.61 26.25 -14.37
CA VAL A 57 -0.50 26.93 -15.07
C VAL A 57 0.05 27.75 -16.26
N ASP A 58 1.11 28.50 -16.06
CA ASP A 58 1.78 29.27 -17.12
C ASP A 58 2.31 28.33 -18.23
N PHE A 59 2.91 27.20 -17.87
CA PHE A 59 3.37 26.19 -18.81
C PHE A 59 2.21 25.61 -19.65
N PHE A 60 1.07 25.31 -19.03
CA PHE A 60 -0.13 24.84 -19.73
C PHE A 60 -0.68 25.90 -20.68
N ALA A 61 -0.73 27.17 -20.26
CA ALA A 61 -1.20 28.28 -21.07
C ALA A 61 -0.30 28.53 -22.30
N VAL A 62 1.03 28.55 -22.10
CA VAL A 62 2.02 28.77 -23.19
C VAL A 62 1.95 27.66 -24.21
N ASN A 63 1.83 26.40 -23.77
CA ASN A 63 1.76 25.24 -24.65
C ASN A 63 0.34 24.94 -25.11
N LYS A 64 -0.66 25.74 -24.70
CA LYS A 64 -2.10 25.58 -25.01
C LYS A 64 -2.64 24.19 -24.67
N ILE A 65 -2.11 23.56 -23.60
CA ILE A 65 -2.52 22.21 -23.19
C ILE A 65 -3.98 22.25 -22.73
N PRO A 66 -4.86 21.43 -23.31
CA PRO A 66 -6.27 21.42 -22.94
C PRO A 66 -6.48 20.73 -21.57
N PRO A 67 -7.63 20.98 -20.92
CA PRO A 67 -8.06 20.21 -19.76
C PRO A 67 -8.01 18.70 -20.05
N THR A 68 -7.26 17.95 -19.23
CA THR A 68 -6.90 16.57 -19.53
C THR A 68 -7.00 15.70 -18.29
N GLU A 69 -7.45 14.45 -18.44
CA GLU A 69 -7.30 13.43 -17.41
C GLU A 69 -5.98 12.71 -17.59
N PHE A 70 -5.17 12.72 -16.56
CA PHE A 70 -3.84 12.11 -16.59
C PHE A 70 -3.74 10.86 -15.75
N ILE A 71 -2.84 9.98 -16.19
CA ILE A 71 -2.28 8.88 -15.42
C ILE A 71 -0.85 9.26 -15.06
N LEU A 72 -0.53 9.33 -13.78
CA LEU A 72 0.81 9.63 -13.29
C LEU A 72 1.59 8.35 -13.05
N ILE A 73 2.69 8.19 -13.78
CA ILE A 73 3.68 7.14 -13.57
C ILE A 73 4.88 7.76 -12.85
N MET A 74 5.23 7.23 -11.70
CA MET A 74 6.41 7.66 -10.95
C MET A 74 7.57 6.71 -11.22
N GLN A 75 8.67 7.24 -11.70
CA GLN A 75 9.93 6.51 -11.81
C GLN A 75 10.84 6.84 -10.63
N THR A 76 10.91 8.10 -10.27
CA THR A 76 11.61 8.64 -9.10
C THR A 76 10.84 9.88 -8.59
N PRO A 77 10.88 10.20 -7.30
CA PRO A 77 11.54 9.48 -6.21
C PRO A 77 10.68 8.33 -5.66
N LEU A 78 11.29 7.17 -5.48
CA LEU A 78 10.64 6.00 -4.89
C LEU A 78 11.62 5.28 -3.97
N PHE A 79 11.11 4.79 -2.86
CA PHE A 79 11.80 3.86 -1.97
C PHE A 79 11.36 2.45 -2.28
N ARG A 80 12.31 1.51 -2.31
CA ARG A 80 12.00 0.10 -2.58
C ARG A 80 12.81 -0.81 -1.67
N LYS A 81 12.16 -1.89 -1.23
CA LYS A 81 12.82 -2.96 -0.49
C LYS A 81 12.14 -4.28 -0.78
N GLU A 82 12.94 -5.30 -1.04
CA GLU A 82 12.50 -6.67 -1.21
C GLU A 82 12.64 -7.44 0.09
N PHE A 83 11.60 -8.18 0.43
CA PHE A 83 11.53 -9.01 1.62
C PHE A 83 11.38 -10.46 1.19
N PRO A 84 12.24 -11.38 1.68
CA PRO A 84 12.14 -12.79 1.36
C PRO A 84 10.87 -13.40 1.96
N VAL A 85 10.47 -14.55 1.43
CA VAL A 85 9.37 -15.33 1.98
C VAL A 85 9.64 -15.63 3.47
N ALA A 86 8.73 -15.24 4.32
CA ALA A 86 8.79 -15.44 5.77
C ALA A 86 7.38 -15.67 6.34
N PRO A 87 7.24 -16.20 7.58
CA PRO A 87 5.96 -16.21 8.27
C PRO A 87 5.32 -14.82 8.29
N GLN A 88 4.02 -14.75 8.06
CA GLN A 88 3.30 -13.48 7.84
C GLN A 88 3.57 -12.45 8.93
N GLU A 89 3.53 -12.85 10.20
CA GLU A 89 3.75 -11.93 11.34
C GLU A 89 5.15 -11.29 11.30
N LYS A 90 6.19 -12.06 10.97
CA LYS A 90 7.56 -11.55 10.84
C LYS A 90 7.71 -10.64 9.63
N LEU A 91 7.05 -10.99 8.52
CA LEU A 91 7.05 -10.20 7.29
C LEU A 91 6.38 -8.84 7.53
N GLU A 92 5.21 -8.82 8.16
CA GLU A 92 4.49 -7.58 8.50
C GLU A 92 5.33 -6.68 9.42
N GLY A 93 5.91 -7.23 10.47
CA GLY A 93 6.80 -6.47 11.37
C GLY A 93 7.99 -5.87 10.63
N ALA A 94 8.61 -6.60 9.72
CA ALA A 94 9.74 -6.12 8.93
C ALA A 94 9.32 -5.02 7.92
N ILE A 95 8.15 -5.16 7.30
CA ILE A 95 7.59 -4.16 6.37
C ILE A 95 7.26 -2.87 7.13
N ASN A 96 6.53 -2.96 8.25
CA ASN A 96 6.18 -1.79 9.05
C ASN A 96 7.43 -1.05 9.53
N SER A 97 8.41 -1.77 10.07
CA SER A 97 9.68 -1.17 10.44
C SER A 97 10.38 -0.46 9.27
N TYR A 98 10.30 -1.02 8.06
CA TYR A 98 10.86 -0.35 6.88
C TYR A 98 10.12 0.92 6.52
N LEU A 99 8.79 0.92 6.54
CA LEU A 99 7.98 2.09 6.25
C LEU A 99 8.19 3.20 7.27
N ASP A 100 8.37 2.85 8.55
CA ASP A 100 8.67 3.80 9.63
C ASP A 100 10.04 4.49 9.49
N TYR A 101 10.99 3.88 8.75
CA TYR A 101 12.29 4.50 8.45
C TYR A 101 12.26 5.48 7.27
N ILE A 102 11.16 5.52 6.50
CA ILE A 102 11.05 6.45 5.38
C ILE A 102 10.80 7.87 5.93
N PRO A 103 11.62 8.86 5.57
CA PRO A 103 11.62 10.17 6.23
C PRO A 103 10.53 11.11 5.71
N PHE A 104 9.27 10.63 5.58
CA PHE A 104 8.14 11.43 5.14
C PHE A 104 6.98 11.30 6.14
N ASP A 105 6.26 12.39 6.34
CA ASP A 105 5.08 12.41 7.21
C ASP A 105 3.93 11.56 6.63
N SER A 106 3.78 11.58 5.31
CA SER A 106 2.81 10.77 4.58
C SER A 106 3.52 9.81 3.63
N VAL A 107 3.37 8.51 3.87
CA VAL A 107 3.96 7.46 3.03
C VAL A 107 2.85 6.68 2.33
N LEU A 108 2.84 6.70 1.01
CA LEU A 108 2.03 5.80 0.21
C LEU A 108 2.87 4.59 -0.17
N SER A 109 2.34 3.40 0.04
CA SER A 109 3.08 2.18 -0.29
C SER A 109 2.25 1.20 -1.08
N LYS A 110 2.93 0.35 -1.86
CA LYS A 110 2.35 -0.75 -2.60
C LYS A 110 3.20 -2.00 -2.43
N ARG A 111 2.51 -3.14 -2.30
CA ARG A 111 3.12 -4.46 -2.24
C ARG A 111 3.03 -5.12 -3.60
N ILE A 112 4.14 -5.68 -4.04
CA ILE A 112 4.25 -6.44 -5.29
C ILE A 112 4.82 -7.80 -4.95
N LYS A 113 4.10 -8.85 -5.34
CA LYS A 113 4.59 -10.22 -5.20
C LYS A 113 5.71 -10.47 -6.21
N THR A 114 6.82 -10.99 -5.75
CA THR A 114 7.98 -11.38 -6.58
C THR A 114 8.26 -12.87 -6.46
N ASP A 115 9.13 -13.39 -7.31
CA ASP A 115 9.52 -14.80 -7.27
C ASP A 115 10.25 -15.19 -5.97
N VAL A 116 10.85 -14.21 -5.28
CA VAL A 116 11.65 -14.43 -4.06
C VAL A 116 10.93 -13.95 -2.78
N GLY A 117 9.76 -13.30 -2.92
CA GLY A 117 9.01 -12.81 -1.77
C GLY A 117 8.07 -11.66 -2.08
N VAL A 118 8.21 -10.56 -1.36
CA VAL A 118 7.39 -9.35 -1.51
C VAL A 118 8.29 -8.13 -1.65
N MET A 119 8.09 -7.35 -2.70
CA MET A 119 8.71 -6.04 -2.87
C MET A 119 7.74 -4.96 -2.38
N ILE A 120 8.23 -4.07 -1.53
CA ILE A 120 7.52 -2.85 -1.14
C ILE A 120 8.08 -1.70 -1.94
N ILE A 121 7.18 -0.97 -2.60
CA ILE A 121 7.47 0.33 -3.22
C ILE A 121 6.75 1.39 -2.41
N ALA A 122 7.46 2.44 -2.04
CA ALA A 122 6.90 3.54 -1.27
C ALA A 122 7.27 4.89 -1.89
N ALA A 123 6.36 5.85 -1.77
CA ALA A 123 6.48 7.19 -2.29
C ALA A 123 6.07 8.22 -1.22
N ASN A 124 6.57 9.45 -1.36
CA ASN A 124 6.10 10.58 -0.57
C ASN A 124 4.65 10.92 -0.94
N GLY A 125 3.73 10.73 0.00
CA GLY A 125 2.30 10.98 -0.17
C GLY A 125 2.00 12.47 -0.36
N ASP A 126 2.71 13.34 0.35
CA ASP A 126 2.52 14.80 0.27
C ASP A 126 2.94 15.31 -1.10
N LEU A 127 4.09 14.86 -1.62
CA LEU A 127 4.50 15.16 -2.99
C LEU A 127 3.43 14.79 -4.02
N ILE A 128 2.87 13.58 -3.90
CA ILE A 128 1.82 13.12 -4.83
C ILE A 128 0.58 14.02 -4.72
N GLN A 129 0.16 14.35 -3.50
CA GLN A 129 -0.99 15.22 -3.28
C GLN A 129 -0.77 16.63 -3.85
N ASP A 130 0.42 17.19 -3.68
CA ASP A 130 0.75 18.52 -4.18
C ASP A 130 0.79 18.54 -5.70
N ILE A 131 1.34 17.53 -6.35
CA ILE A 131 1.26 17.38 -7.81
C ILE A 131 -0.20 17.29 -8.25
N HIS A 132 -1.05 16.52 -7.57
CA HIS A 132 -2.49 16.48 -7.89
C HIS A 132 -3.14 17.85 -7.79
N LYS A 133 -2.86 18.63 -6.73
CA LYS A 133 -3.39 20.00 -6.56
C LYS A 133 -2.92 20.94 -7.67
N MET A 134 -1.64 20.89 -8.04
CA MET A 134 -1.07 21.68 -9.12
C MET A 134 -1.79 21.41 -10.45
N PHE A 135 -2.01 20.15 -10.80
CA PHE A 135 -2.72 19.79 -12.04
C PHE A 135 -4.21 20.16 -11.99
N MET A 136 -4.86 20.08 -10.83
CA MET A 136 -6.23 20.58 -10.65
C MET A 136 -6.31 22.10 -10.89
N ALA A 137 -5.36 22.88 -10.41
CA ALA A 137 -5.29 24.32 -10.66
C ALA A 137 -5.09 24.63 -12.16
N ALA A 138 -4.39 23.76 -12.91
CA ALA A 138 -4.27 23.83 -14.37
C ALA A 138 -5.49 23.20 -15.09
N SER A 139 -6.65 23.06 -14.43
CA SER A 139 -7.88 22.49 -14.97
C SER A 139 -7.76 21.05 -15.47
N SER A 140 -6.81 20.30 -14.96
CA SER A 140 -6.56 18.89 -15.30
C SER A 140 -6.62 18.00 -14.06
N VAL A 141 -6.88 16.72 -14.24
CA VAL A 141 -7.06 15.79 -13.12
C VAL A 141 -6.16 14.58 -13.27
N ILE A 142 -5.45 14.20 -12.22
CA ILE A 142 -4.73 12.92 -12.17
C ILE A 142 -5.68 11.86 -11.60
N THR A 143 -6.01 10.85 -12.41
CA THR A 143 -7.02 9.83 -12.08
C THR A 143 -6.42 8.64 -11.33
N CYS A 144 -5.13 8.39 -11.51
CA CYS A 144 -4.39 7.37 -10.75
C CYS A 144 -2.89 7.69 -10.78
N THR A 145 -2.19 7.23 -9.75
CA THR A 145 -0.73 7.35 -9.59
C THR A 145 -0.15 5.98 -9.30
N THR A 146 0.86 5.57 -10.05
CA THR A 146 1.53 4.28 -9.86
C THR A 146 3.03 4.39 -10.00
N ALA A 147 3.75 3.42 -9.46
CA ALA A 147 5.19 3.28 -9.66
C ALA A 147 5.50 2.55 -10.96
N LEU A 148 6.50 3.01 -11.70
CA LEU A 148 6.92 2.37 -12.95
C LEU A 148 7.36 0.92 -12.72
N GLU A 149 8.10 0.65 -11.64
CA GLU A 149 8.57 -0.69 -11.30
C GLU A 149 7.44 -1.69 -10.99
N GLY A 150 6.27 -1.19 -10.61
CA GLY A 150 5.07 -2.01 -10.38
C GLY A 150 4.38 -2.47 -11.67
N LEU A 151 4.71 -1.86 -12.80
CA LEU A 151 4.02 -2.12 -14.05
C LEU A 151 4.62 -3.31 -14.80
N THR A 152 3.89 -4.41 -14.83
CA THR A 152 4.26 -5.63 -15.58
C THR A 152 4.18 -5.47 -17.09
N ILE A 153 3.57 -4.37 -17.57
CA ILE A 153 3.40 -4.07 -19.00
C ILE A 153 4.70 -3.66 -19.70
N PHE A 154 5.76 -3.36 -18.95
CA PHE A 154 7.06 -3.02 -19.49
C PHE A 154 8.07 -4.13 -19.27
N PRO A 155 9.01 -4.37 -20.21
CA PRO A 155 10.10 -5.31 -20.01
C PRO A 155 10.99 -4.88 -18.83
N LYS A 156 11.72 -5.84 -18.24
CA LYS A 156 12.70 -5.57 -17.19
C LYS A 156 13.70 -4.49 -17.67
N GLY A 157 13.70 -3.35 -17.03
CA GLY A 157 14.51 -2.17 -17.42
C GLY A 157 13.71 -0.86 -17.45
N GLY A 158 12.38 -0.96 -17.43
CA GLY A 158 11.50 0.20 -17.31
C GLY A 158 11.54 1.16 -18.51
N LEU A 159 11.16 2.41 -18.27
CA LEU A 159 11.19 3.51 -19.23
C LEU A 159 12.32 4.46 -18.89
N SER A 160 13.21 4.73 -19.84
CA SER A 160 14.22 5.81 -19.66
C SER A 160 13.62 7.20 -19.85
N ALA A 161 12.59 7.30 -20.69
CA ALA A 161 11.85 8.53 -20.98
C ALA A 161 10.44 8.20 -21.48
N LEU A 162 9.52 9.17 -21.34
CA LEU A 162 8.20 9.07 -21.96
C LEU A 162 8.35 9.26 -23.47
N THR A 163 7.84 8.31 -24.23
CA THR A 163 7.75 8.35 -25.70
C THR A 163 6.30 8.14 -26.12
N GLN A 164 5.97 8.49 -27.35
CA GLN A 164 4.65 8.18 -27.90
C GLN A 164 4.30 6.70 -27.73
N SER A 165 5.21 5.80 -28.12
CA SER A 165 4.98 4.34 -28.07
C SER A 165 4.75 3.85 -26.62
N SER A 166 5.54 4.34 -25.67
CA SER A 166 5.36 3.95 -24.26
C SER A 166 4.08 4.49 -23.67
N ALA A 167 3.70 5.72 -24.01
CA ALA A 167 2.43 6.30 -23.59
C ALA A 167 1.23 5.55 -24.16
N GLU A 168 1.28 5.12 -25.43
CA GLU A 168 0.22 4.32 -26.04
C GLU A 168 0.07 2.95 -25.35
N ILE A 169 1.20 2.33 -24.93
CA ILE A 169 1.15 1.09 -24.14
C ILE A 169 0.45 1.34 -22.80
N ILE A 170 0.79 2.43 -22.10
CA ILE A 170 0.15 2.82 -20.84
C ILE A 170 -1.36 3.02 -21.04
N LEU A 171 -1.76 3.79 -22.04
CA LEU A 171 -3.16 4.10 -22.31
C LEU A 171 -3.99 2.86 -22.69
N LYS A 172 -3.40 1.88 -23.36
CA LYS A 172 -4.05 0.61 -23.67
C LYS A 172 -4.27 -0.28 -22.44
N ASN A 173 -3.49 -0.05 -21.37
CA ASN A 173 -3.49 -0.88 -20.17
C ASN A 173 -4.03 -0.12 -18.93
N ILE A 174 -4.86 0.92 -19.12
CA ILE A 174 -5.44 1.71 -18.02
C ILE A 174 -6.09 0.86 -16.91
N PRO A 175 -6.90 -0.17 -17.21
CA PRO A 175 -7.51 -0.99 -16.16
C PRO A 175 -6.46 -1.65 -15.25
N THR A 176 -5.43 -2.25 -15.83
CA THR A 176 -4.32 -2.88 -15.09
C THR A 176 -3.57 -1.84 -14.26
N ILE A 177 -3.28 -0.67 -14.85
CA ILE A 177 -2.55 0.41 -14.15
C ILE A 177 -3.34 0.93 -12.95
N LYS A 178 -4.67 1.05 -13.06
CA LYS A 178 -5.52 1.44 -11.94
C LYS A 178 -5.48 0.43 -10.79
N GLN A 179 -5.42 -0.86 -11.09
CA GLN A 179 -5.24 -1.91 -10.07
C GLN A 179 -3.85 -1.83 -9.41
N GLU A 180 -2.84 -1.40 -10.18
CA GLU A 180 -1.47 -1.23 -9.71
C GLU A 180 -1.19 0.16 -9.13
N SER A 181 -2.19 1.04 -8.97
CA SER A 181 -2.01 2.39 -8.44
C SER A 181 -1.87 2.40 -6.91
N PHE A 182 -1.21 3.47 -6.40
CA PHE A 182 -1.20 3.75 -4.98
C PHE A 182 -2.62 4.08 -4.49
N SER A 183 -2.99 3.60 -3.32
CA SER A 183 -4.17 4.11 -2.63
C SER A 183 -3.85 5.49 -2.06
N LEU A 184 -4.59 6.51 -2.45
CA LEU A 184 -4.42 7.87 -1.93
C LEU A 184 -4.93 8.03 -0.48
N THR A 185 -5.47 6.97 0.11
CA THR A 185 -5.80 6.95 1.54
C THR A 185 -4.50 6.64 2.29
N PRO A 186 -4.00 7.53 3.16
CA PRO A 186 -2.79 7.28 3.94
C PRO A 186 -2.99 6.01 4.77
N GLN A 187 -2.22 4.98 4.49
CA GLN A 187 -2.22 3.75 5.27
C GLN A 187 -1.38 3.94 6.54
N ARG A 188 -1.86 4.77 7.46
CA ARG A 188 -1.39 4.80 8.86
C ARG A 188 -2.41 4.12 9.78
N SER A 189 -2.98 3.03 9.38
CA SER A 189 -3.79 2.18 10.26
C SER A 189 -3.43 0.72 10.04
N VAL A 190 -2.97 0.13 11.12
CA VAL A 190 -2.90 -1.31 11.35
C VAL A 190 -4.34 -1.85 11.31
N GLU A 191 -4.92 -2.00 10.13
CA GLU A 191 -6.14 -2.76 9.94
C GLU A 191 -5.84 -3.91 8.97
N GLY A 192 -6.27 -5.08 9.43
CA GLY A 192 -5.95 -6.37 8.85
C GLY A 192 -6.13 -6.43 7.34
N PHE A 193 -5.13 -6.99 6.70
CA PHE A 193 -5.12 -7.25 5.27
C PHE A 193 -6.29 -8.13 4.87
N GLU A 194 -7.22 -7.57 4.11
CA GLU A 194 -7.88 -8.38 3.09
C GLU A 194 -6.85 -8.61 1.98
N VAL A 195 -6.37 -9.84 1.92
CA VAL A 195 -5.71 -10.37 0.74
C VAL A 195 -6.72 -10.21 -0.39
N VAL A 196 -6.51 -9.24 -1.28
CA VAL A 196 -7.21 -9.24 -2.56
C VAL A 196 -6.61 -10.41 -3.35
N GLU A 197 -7.06 -11.60 -3.04
CA GLU A 197 -7.04 -12.72 -3.96
C GLU A 197 -7.78 -12.24 -5.20
N SER A 198 -7.10 -12.33 -6.34
CA SER A 198 -7.73 -12.15 -7.65
C SER A 198 -8.97 -13.04 -7.68
N GLN A 199 -10.11 -12.46 -7.40
CA GLN A 199 -11.37 -13.17 -7.56
C GLN A 199 -11.61 -13.30 -9.07
N GLU A 200 -11.21 -14.44 -9.62
CA GLU A 200 -12.09 -15.08 -10.58
C GLU A 200 -13.47 -15.08 -9.94
N GLU A 201 -14.46 -14.51 -10.64
CA GLU A 201 -15.86 -14.52 -10.23
C GLU A 201 -16.37 -15.96 -10.14
N GLU A 202 -16.00 -16.70 -9.13
CA GLU A 202 -16.82 -17.79 -8.64
C GLU A 202 -17.97 -17.16 -7.84
N LYS A 203 -19.16 -17.25 -8.39
CA LYS A 203 -20.42 -16.95 -7.70
C LYS A 203 -20.43 -17.67 -6.36
N GLN A 204 -19.92 -17.02 -5.33
CA GLN A 204 -19.99 -17.49 -3.96
C GLN A 204 -21.48 -17.48 -3.55
N LYS A 205 -22.08 -18.65 -3.61
CA LYS A 205 -23.37 -18.92 -2.94
C LYS A 205 -23.16 -18.58 -1.47
N SER A 206 -23.77 -17.50 -1.02
CA SER A 206 -23.78 -17.04 0.36
C SER A 206 -24.04 -18.23 1.28
N THR A 207 -23.05 -18.63 2.10
CA THR A 207 -23.21 -19.68 3.11
C THR A 207 -23.89 -19.16 4.38
N LEU A 208 -24.28 -17.87 4.40
CA LEU A 208 -24.97 -17.22 5.50
C LEU A 208 -26.26 -17.96 5.94
N PRO A 209 -27.13 -18.45 5.01
CA PRO A 209 -28.34 -19.18 5.43
C PRO A 209 -28.04 -20.55 6.07
N LEU A 210 -26.83 -21.11 5.88
CA LEU A 210 -26.46 -22.39 6.48
C LEU A 210 -25.92 -22.22 7.92
N LEU A 211 -25.35 -21.07 8.26
CA LEU A 211 -24.81 -20.77 9.58
C LEU A 211 -25.91 -20.56 10.65
N ILE A 212 -27.06 -20.02 10.25
CA ILE A 212 -28.18 -19.74 11.17
C ILE A 212 -28.71 -21.02 11.82
N PRO A 213 -29.04 -22.12 11.08
CA PRO A 213 -29.54 -23.36 11.70
C PRO A 213 -28.48 -24.04 12.57
N VAL A 214 -27.19 -23.94 12.22
CA VAL A 214 -26.12 -24.50 13.07
C VAL A 214 -26.01 -23.76 14.39
N PHE A 215 -26.14 -22.44 14.38
CA PHE A 215 -26.14 -21.65 15.61
C PHE A 215 -27.34 -21.93 16.52
N ILE A 216 -28.53 -22.08 15.93
CA ILE A 216 -29.73 -22.45 16.70
C ILE A 216 -29.59 -23.85 17.34
N LEU A 217 -29.02 -24.82 16.61
CA LEU A 217 -28.76 -26.15 17.12
C LEU A 217 -27.81 -26.14 18.33
N LEU A 218 -26.78 -25.31 18.25
CA LEU A 218 -25.78 -25.16 19.32
C LEU A 218 -26.39 -24.54 20.58
N LEU A 219 -27.31 -23.58 20.45
CA LEU A 219 -28.04 -22.98 21.56
C LEU A 219 -28.99 -24.01 22.24
N VAL A 220 -29.64 -24.89 21.45
CA VAL A 220 -30.48 -25.94 22.00
C VAL A 220 -29.66 -26.94 22.81
N ILE A 221 -28.49 -27.36 22.29
CA ILE A 221 -27.59 -28.26 23.01
C ILE A 221 -27.12 -27.64 24.33
N LEU A 222 -26.71 -26.35 24.28
CA LEU A 222 -26.28 -25.61 25.47
C LEU A 222 -27.40 -25.53 26.54
N GLY A 223 -28.64 -25.28 26.09
CA GLY A 223 -29.83 -25.29 26.97
C GLY A 223 -30.08 -26.65 27.66
N ILE A 224 -29.93 -27.77 26.92
CA ILE A 224 -30.09 -29.12 27.48
C ILE A 224 -29.01 -29.42 28.52
N VAL A 225 -27.75 -29.02 28.23
CA VAL A 225 -26.64 -29.22 29.18
C VAL A 225 -26.85 -28.37 30.42
N TYR A 226 -27.33 -27.13 30.29
CA TYR A 226 -27.64 -26.28 31.44
C TYR A 226 -28.74 -26.86 32.34
N ILE A 227 -29.81 -27.39 31.75
CA ILE A 227 -30.91 -28.02 32.52
C ILE A 227 -30.43 -29.28 33.26
N LYS A 228 -29.59 -30.12 32.61
CA LYS A 228 -29.02 -31.31 33.24
C LYS A 228 -28.00 -31.01 34.35
N SER A 229 -27.28 -29.90 34.27
CA SER A 229 -26.30 -29.50 35.30
C SER A 229 -26.95 -28.89 36.56
N THR A 230 -28.24 -28.58 36.52
CA THR A 230 -29.00 -28.03 37.69
C THR A 230 -29.71 -29.08 38.52
N GLU A 231 -29.58 -30.39 38.21
CA GLU A 231 -30.09 -31.44 39.12
C GLU A 231 -29.24 -31.51 40.39
N PRO A 232 -29.83 -31.45 41.61
CA PRO A 232 -29.09 -31.45 42.86
C PRO A 232 -28.44 -32.79 43.12
N VAL A 233 -27.09 -32.80 43.09
CA VAL A 233 -26.30 -33.96 43.48
C VAL A 233 -26.47 -34.22 44.98
N ALA A 234 -27.16 -35.32 45.32
CA ALA A 234 -27.30 -35.82 46.70
C ALA A 234 -25.89 -36.03 47.31
N GLN A 235 -25.70 -35.46 48.47
CA GLN A 235 -24.47 -35.53 49.27
C GLN A 235 -24.09 -36.98 49.59
N GLN A 236 -22.96 -37.44 49.11
CA GLN A 236 -22.28 -38.61 49.65
C GLN A 236 -21.03 -38.18 50.44
N LYS A 237 -21.21 -38.26 51.75
CA LYS A 237 -20.21 -38.04 52.80
C LYS A 237 -19.21 -39.19 52.75
N LYS A 238 -17.92 -38.95 52.44
CA LYS A 238 -16.87 -39.94 52.75
C LYS A 238 -15.55 -39.22 53.16
N SER A 239 -15.18 -39.63 54.33
CA SER A 239 -14.04 -39.37 55.20
C SER A 239 -12.66 -39.18 54.54
N LEU A 240 -11.87 -38.28 55.19
CA LEU A 240 -10.40 -38.15 55.09
C LEU A 240 -9.67 -39.47 55.50
N PRO A 241 -8.45 -39.64 55.02
CA PRO A 241 -7.32 -39.58 55.94
C PRO A 241 -6.16 -38.66 55.50
N SER A 242 -5.57 -38.19 56.57
CA SER A 242 -4.33 -37.44 56.70
C SER A 242 -3.14 -38.27 56.28
N GLU A 243 -2.18 -37.66 55.59
CA GLU A 243 -0.74 -37.87 55.80
C GLU A 243 0.11 -36.90 54.96
N ILE A 244 0.93 -36.14 55.65
CA ILE A 244 2.02 -35.32 55.16
C ILE A 244 3.31 -36.17 55.15
N PRO A 245 4.19 -36.04 54.19
CA PRO A 245 5.59 -35.89 54.53
C PRO A 245 6.28 -34.68 53.85
N THR A 246 6.84 -33.96 54.71
CA THR A 246 7.90 -32.95 54.54
C THR A 246 9.13 -33.55 53.85
N LEU A 247 9.68 -32.88 52.85
CA LEU A 247 11.11 -32.99 52.50
C LEU A 247 11.65 -31.64 52.03
N ILE A 248 12.78 -31.35 52.60
CA ILE A 248 13.60 -30.14 52.69
C ILE A 248 14.39 -29.88 51.40
N PRO A 249 14.79 -28.65 51.09
CA PRO A 249 15.51 -28.26 49.86
C PRO A 249 16.99 -28.45 49.99
N THR A 250 17.64 -28.79 48.87
CA THR A 250 19.09 -28.70 48.75
C THR A 250 19.46 -27.65 47.70
N SER A 251 19.99 -26.56 48.15
CA SER A 251 20.65 -25.53 47.40
C SER A 251 22.02 -26.04 46.88
N SER A 252 22.33 -25.82 45.62
CA SER A 252 23.68 -25.82 45.12
C SER A 252 24.00 -24.55 44.37
N ILE A 253 24.83 -23.75 45.01
CA ILE A 253 25.46 -22.54 44.53
C ILE A 253 26.59 -22.92 43.57
N ILE A 254 26.65 -22.39 42.40
CA ILE A 254 27.82 -22.43 41.51
C ILE A 254 28.30 -20.99 41.33
N PRO A 255 29.60 -20.72 41.57
CA PRO A 255 30.15 -19.37 41.48
C PRO A 255 30.51 -18.96 40.03
N PRO A 256 30.63 -17.67 39.74
CA PRO A 256 30.92 -17.14 38.39
C PRO A 256 32.43 -17.28 38.05
N GLN A 257 32.71 -17.64 36.80
CA GLN A 257 34.04 -17.62 36.23
C GLN A 257 34.35 -16.26 35.58
N ASP A 258 35.47 -15.70 36.02
CA ASP A 258 36.14 -14.53 35.45
C ASP A 258 36.61 -14.79 34.02
N ILE A 259 36.33 -13.89 33.10
CA ILE A 259 36.91 -13.86 31.76
C ILE A 259 37.90 -12.69 31.69
N VAL A 260 39.18 -13.05 31.57
CA VAL A 260 40.31 -12.17 31.37
C VAL A 260 40.34 -11.64 29.93
N PRO A 261 40.60 -10.34 29.68
CA PRO A 261 40.79 -9.81 28.35
C PRO A 261 42.22 -10.01 27.85
N THR A 262 42.37 -10.62 26.68
CA THR A 262 43.65 -10.70 25.96
C THR A 262 43.78 -9.54 24.98
N LYS A 263 44.77 -8.68 25.22
CA LYS A 263 45.33 -7.73 24.25
C LYS A 263 46.15 -8.48 23.18
N LYS A 264 45.86 -8.16 21.91
CA LYS A 264 46.90 -7.91 20.90
C LYS A 264 46.28 -7.13 19.75
#